data_afaf8eaafe619a7d8790cfabc7dd6c0c
#
_entry.id   afaf8eaafe619a7d8790cfabc7dd6c0c
#
_cell.length_a   1.000
_cell.length_b   1.000
_cell.length_c   1.000
_cell.angle_alpha   90.00
_cell.angle_beta   90.00
_cell.angle_gamma   90.00
#
_symmetry.space_group_name_H-M   'P 1'
#
loop_
_entity.id
_entity.type
_entity.pdbx_description
1 polymer ?
#
loop_
_entity_poly.entity_id
_entity_poly.type
_entity_poly.pdbx_seq_one_letter_code
_entity_poly.pdbx_strand_id
1 'polypeptide(L)'
;MHAIHPTREQDYSEWYQQVIREADLAETSPARGCMIIKPLGYGLWENMQQTLDRMFKDTGHQNVYFPLFIPLSFFEKEAAHVEGFAKECAVVTHRRLEAKPGGGLQPAGELEEPLIVRPTSETIIGAAFAKWKAGTSHFLGQNFARAAEIKFQNEAGQEEYAWTTSWGVSTRLIGALIMTHGDDDGLVIPPRLAPHHVVILPIQRNEADRVRVMEYCERLAKELRAQPFGEGRVRVEIDARNMGGGGKTWSHIKRGVPIRLEIGPRDLDAGSVTLGRRDRPAQQRESMAHEQFVSSIGEILEDMQSRLFQRALALRREHTREITEREEFERWYAGAEEGIHGGFALCPFVDDPRIAAQLAALKVSVRCIPFEQAQRRSACLFTGKPTDQWAIFARAY
;
A
#
# COMPACT_ATOMS: atom_id res chain seq x y z
N MET A 1 12.36 -15.08 -21.36
CA MET A 1 13.30 -14.10 -20.80
C MET A 1 12.42 -13.15 -20.00
N HIS A 2 12.69 -13.01 -18.71
CA HIS A 2 11.93 -12.11 -17.82
C HIS A 2 12.36 -10.64 -18.05
N ALA A 3 11.49 -9.70 -17.74
CA ALA A 3 11.77 -8.27 -17.93
C ALA A 3 12.49 -7.64 -16.73
N ILE A 4 12.42 -8.27 -15.56
CA ILE A 4 13.07 -7.86 -14.32
C ILE A 4 14.19 -8.85 -13.99
N HIS A 5 15.37 -8.34 -13.69
CA HIS A 5 16.52 -9.11 -13.27
C HIS A 5 17.22 -8.45 -12.09
N PRO A 6 17.65 -9.22 -11.06
CA PRO A 6 17.40 -10.66 -10.89
C PRO A 6 15.90 -10.98 -10.81
N THR A 7 15.53 -12.24 -11.00
CA THR A 7 14.15 -12.69 -10.78
C THR A 7 13.83 -12.71 -9.28
N ARG A 8 12.57 -12.76 -8.96
CA ARG A 8 12.06 -12.80 -7.58
C ARG A 8 12.66 -13.96 -6.78
N GLU A 9 12.89 -15.10 -7.42
CA GLU A 9 13.45 -16.30 -6.82
C GLU A 9 14.97 -16.20 -6.61
N GLN A 10 15.68 -15.49 -7.49
CA GLN A 10 17.13 -15.32 -7.42
C GLN A 10 17.57 -14.34 -6.34
N ASP A 11 16.92 -13.18 -6.25
CA ASP A 11 17.16 -12.16 -5.24
C ASP A 11 15.91 -11.32 -5.05
N TYR A 12 15.19 -11.59 -3.96
CA TYR A 12 13.93 -10.91 -3.66
C TYR A 12 14.09 -9.42 -3.41
N SER A 13 15.13 -9.04 -2.69
CA SER A 13 15.36 -7.64 -2.32
C SER A 13 15.71 -6.80 -3.53
N GLU A 14 16.62 -7.29 -4.37
CA GLU A 14 16.99 -6.58 -5.61
C GLU A 14 15.85 -6.61 -6.64
N TRP A 15 15.14 -7.73 -6.78
CA TRP A 15 13.92 -7.80 -7.61
C TRP A 15 12.92 -6.70 -7.21
N TYR A 16 12.65 -6.55 -5.92
CA TYR A 16 11.73 -5.53 -5.43
C TYR A 16 12.19 -4.11 -5.79
N GLN A 17 13.47 -3.82 -5.65
CA GLN A 17 14.06 -2.53 -6.04
C GLN A 17 13.98 -2.31 -7.56
N GLN A 18 14.20 -3.36 -8.34
CA GLN A 18 14.08 -3.29 -9.79
C GLN A 18 12.64 -3.03 -10.25
N VAL A 19 11.64 -3.66 -9.62
CA VAL A 19 10.23 -3.37 -9.91
C VAL A 19 9.89 -1.89 -9.67
N ILE A 20 10.38 -1.31 -8.57
CA ILE A 20 10.18 0.12 -8.27
C ILE A 20 10.79 0.99 -9.36
N ARG A 21 12.04 0.71 -9.76
CA ARG A 21 12.76 1.49 -10.80
C ARG A 21 12.12 1.36 -12.18
N GLU A 22 11.85 0.14 -12.61
CA GLU A 22 11.33 -0.16 -13.95
C GLU A 22 9.87 0.25 -14.13
N ALA A 23 9.08 0.24 -13.06
CA ALA A 23 7.73 0.78 -13.06
C ALA A 23 7.69 2.30 -12.87
N ASP A 24 8.84 2.94 -12.62
CA ASP A 24 8.95 4.40 -12.45
C ASP A 24 8.10 4.92 -11.27
N LEU A 25 8.15 4.22 -10.11
CA LEU A 25 7.31 4.52 -8.96
C LEU A 25 7.91 5.57 -8.01
N ALA A 26 9.23 5.48 -7.78
CA ALA A 26 9.92 6.37 -6.85
C ALA A 26 11.41 6.47 -7.19
N GLU A 27 12.04 7.53 -6.69
CA GLU A 27 13.49 7.74 -6.78
C GLU A 27 14.02 8.43 -5.52
N THR A 28 15.34 8.40 -5.34
CA THR A 28 15.99 9.06 -4.21
C THR A 28 15.92 10.59 -4.37
N SER A 29 15.55 11.27 -3.30
CA SER A 29 15.57 12.75 -3.23
C SER A 29 16.97 13.29 -2.95
N PRO A 30 17.29 14.53 -3.32
CA PRO A 30 18.48 15.23 -2.86
C PRO A 30 18.58 15.37 -1.34
N ALA A 31 17.45 15.34 -0.62
CA ALA A 31 17.42 15.32 0.83
C ALA A 31 17.66 13.90 1.34
N ARG A 32 18.75 13.71 2.10
CA ARG A 32 19.13 12.40 2.65
C ARG A 32 17.99 11.78 3.47
N GLY A 33 17.69 10.52 3.23
CA GLY A 33 16.63 9.77 3.91
C GLY A 33 15.23 10.04 3.37
N CYS A 34 15.08 10.90 2.35
CA CYS A 34 13.82 11.17 1.69
C CYS A 34 13.77 10.54 0.30
N MET A 35 12.57 10.27 -0.18
CA MET A 35 12.33 9.80 -1.55
C MET A 35 11.33 10.70 -2.28
N ILE A 36 11.42 10.73 -3.59
CA ILE A 36 10.42 11.32 -4.47
C ILE A 36 9.52 10.19 -4.96
N ILE A 37 8.23 10.29 -4.68
CA ILE A 37 7.22 9.38 -5.26
C ILE A 37 6.79 9.98 -6.59
N LYS A 38 7.00 9.22 -7.68
CA LYS A 38 6.75 9.67 -9.05
C LYS A 38 5.26 9.56 -9.42
N PRO A 39 4.81 10.12 -10.53
CA PRO A 39 3.38 10.22 -10.85
C PRO A 39 2.60 8.91 -10.80
N LEU A 40 3.17 7.80 -11.31
CA LEU A 40 2.49 6.49 -11.24
C LEU A 40 2.38 5.99 -9.80
N GLY A 41 3.47 6.10 -9.03
CA GLY A 41 3.47 5.72 -7.61
C GLY A 41 2.51 6.58 -6.78
N TYR A 42 2.46 7.89 -7.04
CA TYR A 42 1.55 8.79 -6.34
C TYR A 42 0.08 8.53 -6.72
N GLY A 43 -0.22 8.28 -8.01
CA GLY A 43 -1.57 7.92 -8.44
C GLY A 43 -2.08 6.61 -7.83
N LEU A 44 -1.20 5.63 -7.59
CA LEU A 44 -1.55 4.44 -6.81
C LEU A 44 -1.91 4.80 -5.36
N TRP A 45 -1.11 5.66 -4.74
CA TRP A 45 -1.35 6.13 -3.38
C TRP A 45 -2.67 6.90 -3.26
N GLU A 46 -2.98 7.80 -4.20
CA GLU A 46 -4.26 8.53 -4.22
C GLU A 46 -5.46 7.58 -4.28
N ASN A 47 -5.40 6.55 -5.14
CA ASN A 47 -6.48 5.57 -5.24
C ASN A 47 -6.63 4.74 -3.95
N MET A 48 -5.52 4.39 -3.28
CA MET A 48 -5.56 3.73 -1.97
C MET A 48 -6.16 4.63 -0.90
N GLN A 49 -5.73 5.89 -0.83
CA GLN A 49 -6.27 6.87 0.12
C GLN A 49 -7.77 7.08 -0.08
N GLN A 50 -8.23 7.31 -1.31
CA GLN A 50 -9.65 7.52 -1.62
C GLN A 50 -10.50 6.32 -1.20
N THR A 51 -10.03 5.11 -1.46
CA THR A 51 -10.74 3.89 -1.07
C THR A 51 -10.87 3.78 0.45
N LEU A 52 -9.78 3.97 1.18
CA LEU A 52 -9.78 3.89 2.64
C LEU A 52 -10.56 5.03 3.30
N ASP A 53 -10.41 6.26 2.79
CA ASP A 53 -11.14 7.44 3.29
C ASP A 53 -12.65 7.24 3.21
N ARG A 54 -13.13 6.67 2.10
CA ARG A 54 -14.54 6.34 1.97
C ARG A 54 -14.97 5.27 2.97
N MET A 55 -14.23 4.17 3.09
CA MET A 55 -14.54 3.11 4.05
C MET A 55 -14.65 3.66 5.49
N PHE A 56 -13.80 4.62 5.86
CA PHE A 56 -13.90 5.29 7.17
C PHE A 56 -15.14 6.17 7.27
N LYS A 57 -15.46 6.95 6.25
CA LYS A 57 -16.66 7.79 6.22
C LYS A 57 -17.94 6.98 6.31
N ASP A 58 -18.00 5.82 5.66
CA ASP A 58 -19.15 4.90 5.71
C ASP A 58 -19.42 4.38 7.14
N THR A 59 -18.42 4.40 8.01
CA THR A 59 -18.56 4.07 9.44
C THR A 59 -18.82 5.30 10.33
N GLY A 60 -19.13 6.47 9.74
CA GLY A 60 -19.47 7.71 10.44
C GLY A 60 -18.29 8.57 10.89
N HIS A 61 -17.07 8.23 10.49
CA HIS A 61 -15.88 9.04 10.79
C HIS A 61 -15.82 10.30 9.93
N GLN A 62 -15.21 11.34 10.49
CA GLN A 62 -15.03 12.63 9.83
C GLN A 62 -13.54 12.97 9.71
N ASN A 63 -13.16 13.57 8.58
CA ASN A 63 -11.80 14.03 8.36
C ASN A 63 -11.53 15.31 9.15
N VAL A 64 -10.31 15.39 9.71
CA VAL A 64 -9.79 16.58 10.36
C VAL A 64 -8.34 16.79 9.94
N TYR A 65 -7.93 18.04 9.84
CA TYR A 65 -6.55 18.41 9.52
C TYR A 65 -5.86 19.01 10.73
N PHE A 66 -4.70 18.46 11.09
CA PHE A 66 -3.85 18.96 12.15
C PHE A 66 -2.54 19.53 11.59
N PRO A 67 -1.94 20.55 12.24
CA PRO A 67 -0.64 21.09 11.85
C PRO A 67 0.44 20.00 11.78
N LEU A 68 1.39 20.19 10.86
CA LEU A 68 2.55 19.31 10.72
C LEU A 68 3.50 19.41 11.92
N PHE A 69 3.59 20.61 12.49
CA PHE A 69 4.49 20.92 13.60
C PHE A 69 3.75 20.80 14.94
N ILE A 70 4.44 20.25 15.93
CA ILE A 70 4.00 20.21 17.32
C ILE A 70 5.06 20.84 18.22
N PRO A 71 4.68 21.54 19.31
CA PRO A 71 5.63 22.03 20.30
C PRO A 71 6.41 20.88 20.96
N LEU A 72 7.70 21.09 21.25
CA LEU A 72 8.53 20.10 21.92
C LEU A 72 7.94 19.66 23.27
N SER A 73 7.34 20.58 24.01
CA SER A 73 6.70 20.30 25.30
C SER A 73 5.56 19.29 25.23
N PHE A 74 4.83 19.22 24.09
CA PHE A 74 3.80 18.19 23.87
C PHE A 74 4.40 16.82 23.65
N PHE A 75 5.51 16.78 22.91
CA PHE A 75 6.24 15.56 22.62
C PHE A 75 6.87 14.95 23.88
N GLU A 76 7.44 15.79 24.76
CA GLU A 76 8.05 15.36 26.03
C GLU A 76 7.04 14.70 26.97
N LYS A 77 5.81 15.23 27.04
CA LYS A 77 4.74 14.64 27.86
C LYS A 77 4.40 13.20 27.43
N GLU A 78 4.42 12.91 26.14
CA GLU A 78 4.13 11.57 25.64
C GLU A 78 5.33 10.64 25.75
N ALA A 79 6.53 11.12 25.49
CA ALA A 79 7.75 10.33 25.61
C ALA A 79 7.95 9.74 27.01
N ALA A 80 7.40 10.40 28.04
CA ALA A 80 7.39 9.92 29.41
C ALA A 80 6.39 8.77 29.67
N HIS A 81 5.41 8.57 28.77
CA HIS A 81 4.28 7.66 29.01
C HIS A 81 4.18 6.52 28.00
N VAL A 82 4.92 6.58 26.88
CA VAL A 82 4.87 5.59 25.79
C VAL A 82 6.24 4.96 25.58
N GLU A 83 6.35 3.70 25.95
CA GLU A 83 7.55 2.90 25.72
C GLU A 83 7.75 2.66 24.19
N GLY A 84 8.95 2.90 23.66
CA GLY A 84 9.26 2.75 22.24
C GLY A 84 8.84 3.93 21.34
N PHE A 85 8.52 5.07 21.92
CA PHE A 85 8.19 6.29 21.17
C PHE A 85 9.36 6.74 20.27
N ALA A 86 9.06 7.08 19.00
CA ALA A 86 10.07 7.45 18.02
C ALA A 86 10.81 8.73 18.44
N LYS A 87 12.11 8.59 18.79
CA LYS A 87 12.97 9.73 19.16
C LYS A 87 13.64 10.36 17.94
N GLU A 88 13.62 9.70 16.80
CA GLU A 88 14.20 10.21 15.56
C GLU A 88 13.16 11.02 14.79
N CYS A 89 13.31 12.34 14.84
CA CYS A 89 12.43 13.28 14.16
C CYS A 89 13.20 14.53 13.73
N ALA A 90 12.66 15.27 12.76
CA ALA A 90 13.22 16.58 12.40
C ALA A 90 12.74 17.63 13.40
N VAL A 91 13.69 18.46 13.84
CA VAL A 91 13.45 19.54 14.81
C VAL A 91 13.67 20.87 14.11
N VAL A 92 12.69 21.78 14.19
CA VAL A 92 12.75 23.13 13.64
C VAL A 92 13.11 24.09 14.80
N THR A 93 14.26 24.72 14.68
CA THR A 93 14.82 25.61 15.70
C THR A 93 14.79 27.09 15.32
N HIS A 94 14.60 27.39 14.04
CA HIS A 94 14.63 28.75 13.51
C HIS A 94 13.44 29.01 12.59
N ARG A 95 13.00 30.26 12.52
CA ARG A 95 11.80 30.70 11.77
C ARG A 95 12.09 31.32 10.41
N ARG A 96 13.35 31.65 10.09
CA ARG A 96 13.71 32.31 8.84
C ARG A 96 15.15 32.01 8.42
N LEU A 97 15.47 32.43 7.20
CA LEU A 97 16.84 32.43 6.67
C LEU A 97 17.28 33.89 6.47
N GLU A 98 18.56 34.17 6.74
CA GLU A 98 19.20 35.44 6.48
C GLU A 98 20.44 35.26 5.62
N ALA A 99 20.82 36.31 4.88
CA ALA A 99 22.03 36.28 4.08
C ALA A 99 23.28 36.24 4.98
N LYS A 100 24.26 35.39 4.59
CA LYS A 100 25.56 35.35 5.25
C LYS A 100 26.48 36.45 4.70
N PRO A 101 27.36 37.02 5.54
CA PRO A 101 28.50 37.76 5.04
C PRO A 101 29.37 36.86 4.12
N GLY A 102 29.58 37.26 2.88
CA GLY A 102 30.31 36.46 1.88
C GLY A 102 29.45 35.57 0.98
N GLY A 103 28.11 35.63 1.10
CA GLY A 103 27.15 34.95 0.26
C GLY A 103 26.55 33.68 0.86
N GLY A 104 25.38 33.26 0.35
CA GLY A 104 24.61 32.13 0.85
C GLY A 104 23.62 32.54 1.95
N LEU A 105 22.92 31.52 2.51
CA LEU A 105 21.89 31.71 3.53
C LEU A 105 22.28 30.96 4.82
N GLN A 106 21.81 31.45 5.95
CA GLN A 106 21.93 30.81 7.27
C GLN A 106 20.62 30.90 8.03
N PRO A 107 20.32 29.92 8.91
CA PRO A 107 19.20 30.01 9.83
C PRO A 107 19.30 31.25 10.73
N ALA A 108 18.17 31.89 10.98
CA ALA A 108 18.07 33.05 11.85
C ALA A 108 16.70 33.12 12.55
N GLY A 109 16.63 33.91 13.62
CA GLY A 109 15.42 34.01 14.41
C GLY A 109 15.10 32.71 15.12
N GLU A 110 15.92 32.33 16.09
CA GLU A 110 15.72 31.15 16.95
C GLU A 110 14.32 31.18 17.57
N LEU A 111 13.68 30.02 17.65
CA LEU A 111 12.37 29.85 18.28
C LEU A 111 12.56 29.76 19.80
N GLU A 112 11.69 30.37 20.56
CA GLU A 112 11.65 30.23 22.03
C GLU A 112 11.42 28.77 22.43
N GLU A 113 10.57 28.06 21.70
CA GLU A 113 10.33 26.64 21.84
C GLU A 113 10.54 25.94 20.48
N PRO A 114 11.41 24.92 20.39
CA PRO A 114 11.57 24.14 19.17
C PRO A 114 10.28 23.45 18.75
N LEU A 115 10.08 23.31 17.44
CA LEU A 115 8.98 22.58 16.87
C LEU A 115 9.44 21.23 16.31
N ILE A 116 8.67 20.20 16.57
CA ILE A 116 8.91 18.86 16.07
C ILE A 116 8.06 18.64 14.81
N VAL A 117 8.70 18.18 13.73
CA VAL A 117 7.97 17.59 12.60
C VAL A 117 7.39 16.28 13.09
N ARG A 118 6.09 16.21 13.32
CA ARG A 118 5.44 15.09 13.99
C ARG A 118 5.73 13.74 13.33
N PRO A 119 6.33 12.78 14.05
CA PRO A 119 6.49 11.41 13.56
C PRO A 119 5.17 10.63 13.62
N THR A 120 4.25 11.06 14.47
CA THR A 120 2.91 10.52 14.67
C THR A 120 1.91 11.64 14.92
N SER A 121 0.62 11.37 14.69
CA SER A 121 -0.45 12.36 14.86
C SER A 121 -1.12 12.29 16.23
N GLU A 122 -0.94 11.22 17.00
CA GLU A 122 -1.62 10.97 18.26
C GLU A 122 -1.39 12.08 19.27
N THR A 123 -0.18 12.64 19.35
CA THR A 123 0.20 13.75 20.25
C THR A 123 -0.72 14.95 20.11
N ILE A 124 -0.89 15.44 18.88
CA ILE A 124 -1.71 16.64 18.63
C ILE A 124 -3.20 16.30 18.65
N ILE A 125 -3.57 15.09 18.22
CA ILE A 125 -4.94 14.60 18.28
C ILE A 125 -5.40 14.52 19.73
N GLY A 126 -4.64 13.89 20.63
CA GLY A 126 -4.97 13.76 22.05
C GLY A 126 -5.23 15.12 22.71
N ALA A 127 -4.36 16.10 22.48
CA ALA A 127 -4.51 17.45 22.99
C ALA A 127 -5.76 18.18 22.44
N ALA A 128 -6.13 17.94 21.18
CA ALA A 128 -7.35 18.50 20.58
C ALA A 128 -8.61 17.81 21.10
N PHE A 129 -8.61 16.49 21.24
CA PHE A 129 -9.75 15.73 21.73
C PHE A 129 -10.09 15.99 23.18
N ALA A 130 -9.10 16.25 24.04
CA ALA A 130 -9.32 16.71 25.40
C ALA A 130 -10.21 17.96 25.43
N LYS A 131 -10.10 18.84 24.43
CA LYS A 131 -10.93 20.05 24.29
C LYS A 131 -12.29 19.79 23.63
N TRP A 132 -12.36 18.87 22.67
CA TRP A 132 -13.55 18.68 21.83
C TRP A 132 -14.52 17.63 22.36
N LYS A 133 -14.12 16.79 23.31
CA LYS A 133 -14.89 15.69 23.89
C LYS A 133 -15.47 14.73 22.82
N ALA A 134 -14.71 14.44 21.77
CA ALA A 134 -15.10 13.55 20.68
C ALA A 134 -14.16 12.34 20.58
N GLY A 135 -14.68 11.17 20.27
CA GLY A 135 -13.93 9.93 20.25
C GLY A 135 -13.30 9.60 18.91
N THR A 136 -12.18 8.92 18.92
CA THR A 136 -11.50 8.28 17.78
C THR A 136 -11.08 6.86 18.09
N SER A 137 -10.79 6.10 17.03
CA SER A 137 -10.74 4.67 17.10
C SER A 137 -9.34 4.09 16.84
N HIS A 138 -8.52 3.87 17.86
CA HIS A 138 -7.43 2.89 17.98
C HIS A 138 -7.61 2.24 19.33
N PHE A 139 -7.43 0.93 19.44
CA PHE A 139 -7.33 0.33 20.75
C PHE A 139 -5.95 0.62 21.35
N LEU A 140 -5.78 1.85 21.82
CA LEU A 140 -4.58 2.29 22.55
C LEU A 140 -4.78 2.12 24.06
N GLY A 141 -5.79 1.36 24.44
CA GLY A 141 -6.22 1.29 25.83
C GLY A 141 -6.62 2.68 26.33
N GLN A 142 -6.26 2.98 27.56
CA GLN A 142 -6.49 4.29 28.20
C GLN A 142 -5.20 5.12 28.30
N ASN A 143 -4.06 4.67 27.74
CA ASN A 143 -2.76 5.30 27.98
C ASN A 143 -2.72 6.74 27.46
N PHE A 144 -3.13 6.96 26.22
CA PHE A 144 -3.21 8.31 25.65
C PHE A 144 -4.32 9.15 26.28
N ALA A 145 -5.45 8.53 26.63
CA ALA A 145 -6.53 9.21 27.32
C ALA A 145 -6.10 9.71 28.70
N ARG A 146 -5.28 8.95 29.42
CA ARG A 146 -4.71 9.36 30.71
C ARG A 146 -3.69 10.49 30.55
N ALA A 147 -2.78 10.38 29.58
CA ALA A 147 -1.79 11.41 29.30
C ALA A 147 -2.40 12.74 28.86
N ALA A 148 -3.50 12.70 28.09
CA ALA A 148 -4.23 13.87 27.60
C ALA A 148 -5.45 14.25 28.45
N GLU A 149 -5.72 13.58 29.59
CA GLU A 149 -6.87 13.76 30.49
C GLU A 149 -8.23 13.69 29.78
N ILE A 150 -8.36 12.80 28.78
CA ILE A 150 -9.61 12.60 28.04
C ILE A 150 -10.54 11.71 28.85
N LYS A 151 -11.55 12.32 29.47
CA LYS A 151 -12.55 11.64 30.29
C LYS A 151 -13.95 11.84 29.74
N PHE A 152 -14.83 10.92 30.06
CA PHE A 152 -16.27 11.02 29.81
C PHE A 152 -17.06 10.58 31.04
N GLN A 153 -18.33 10.95 31.12
CA GLN A 153 -19.24 10.41 32.11
C GLN A 153 -19.91 9.15 31.57
N ASN A 154 -19.79 8.06 32.32
CA ASN A 154 -20.48 6.82 32.00
C ASN A 154 -21.99 6.92 32.33
N GLU A 155 -22.75 5.88 32.04
CA GLU A 155 -24.20 5.83 32.30
C GLU A 155 -24.56 6.01 33.78
N ALA A 156 -23.65 5.69 34.71
CA ALA A 156 -23.80 5.88 36.12
C ALA A 156 -23.40 7.30 36.59
N GLY A 157 -23.04 8.20 35.69
CA GLY A 157 -22.59 9.56 35.98
C GLY A 157 -21.17 9.67 36.56
N GLN A 158 -20.38 8.60 36.48
CA GLN A 158 -19.00 8.56 36.95
C GLN A 158 -18.04 8.98 35.86
N GLU A 159 -16.99 9.74 36.20
CA GLU A 159 -15.92 10.06 35.24
C GLU A 159 -15.01 8.85 35.02
N GLU A 160 -14.84 8.49 33.76
CA GLU A 160 -13.92 7.46 33.31
C GLU A 160 -13.00 7.97 32.22
N TYR A 161 -11.76 7.43 32.12
CA TYR A 161 -10.88 7.69 30.99
C TYR A 161 -11.39 6.98 29.74
N ALA A 162 -11.38 7.69 28.62
CA ALA A 162 -11.81 7.14 27.36
C ALA A 162 -10.86 6.00 26.88
N TRP A 163 -11.44 4.99 26.27
CA TRP A 163 -10.70 4.03 25.47
C TRP A 163 -10.48 4.65 24.10
N THR A 164 -9.24 4.65 23.66
CA THR A 164 -8.87 5.27 22.38
C THR A 164 -8.31 4.24 21.41
N THR A 165 -8.57 4.44 20.16
CA THR A 165 -8.00 3.65 19.06
C THR A 165 -7.59 4.61 17.94
N SER A 166 -6.57 4.31 17.10
CA SER A 166 -6.12 5.09 15.93
C SER A 166 -5.79 4.17 14.78
N TRP A 167 -5.99 4.58 13.55
CA TRP A 167 -5.65 3.79 12.36
C TRP A 167 -4.73 4.61 11.46
N GLY A 168 -3.55 4.06 11.18
CA GLY A 168 -2.57 4.70 10.33
C GLY A 168 -2.27 3.88 9.09
N VAL A 169 -2.23 4.52 7.94
CA VAL A 169 -1.74 3.94 6.69
C VAL A 169 -0.67 4.84 6.10
N SER A 170 0.27 4.26 5.40
CA SER A 170 1.34 4.98 4.73
C SER A 170 1.59 4.41 3.33
N THR A 171 2.41 5.09 2.56
CA THR A 171 2.87 4.64 1.22
C THR A 171 3.52 3.25 1.24
N ARG A 172 3.80 2.67 2.41
CA ARG A 172 4.22 1.27 2.55
C ARG A 172 3.22 0.28 1.92
N LEU A 173 1.94 0.66 1.79
CA LEU A 173 0.94 -0.15 1.08
C LEU A 173 1.29 -0.38 -0.39
N ILE A 174 2.02 0.54 -1.05
CA ILE A 174 2.53 0.33 -2.40
C ILE A 174 3.52 -0.84 -2.40
N GLY A 175 4.39 -0.92 -1.39
CA GLY A 175 5.28 -2.06 -1.21
C GLY A 175 4.52 -3.38 -1.05
N ALA A 176 3.47 -3.40 -0.24
CA ALA A 176 2.62 -4.57 -0.08
C ALA A 176 1.95 -4.98 -1.40
N LEU A 177 1.51 -4.03 -2.23
CA LEU A 177 0.97 -4.29 -3.56
C LEU A 177 2.02 -4.95 -4.48
N ILE A 178 3.25 -4.42 -4.52
CA ILE A 178 4.35 -5.00 -5.31
C ILE A 178 4.61 -6.45 -4.88
N MET A 179 4.79 -6.68 -3.58
CA MET A 179 5.10 -8.00 -3.04
C MET A 179 3.98 -9.03 -3.27
N THR A 180 2.72 -8.60 -3.26
CA THR A 180 1.56 -9.47 -3.42
C THR A 180 1.28 -9.79 -4.88
N HIS A 181 1.39 -8.83 -5.77
CA HIS A 181 0.90 -8.95 -7.15
C HIS A 181 2.00 -8.89 -8.20
N GLY A 182 3.15 -8.26 -7.93
CA GLY A 182 4.27 -8.17 -8.87
C GLY A 182 4.80 -9.54 -9.30
N ASP A 183 5.38 -9.59 -10.49
CA ASP A 183 6.04 -10.77 -11.07
C ASP A 183 7.37 -10.39 -11.74
N ASP A 184 8.04 -11.33 -12.40
CA ASP A 184 9.33 -11.10 -13.04
C ASP A 184 9.23 -10.30 -14.36
N ASP A 185 8.03 -9.90 -14.77
CA ASP A 185 7.79 -8.95 -15.85
C ASP A 185 7.48 -7.53 -15.32
N GLY A 186 7.39 -7.36 -14.00
CA GLY A 186 7.23 -6.07 -13.34
C GLY A 186 6.01 -5.96 -12.44
N LEU A 187 5.50 -4.75 -12.30
CA LEU A 187 4.33 -4.46 -11.48
C LEU A 187 3.05 -5.08 -12.08
N VAL A 188 2.13 -5.51 -11.22
CA VAL A 188 0.77 -5.93 -11.60
C VAL A 188 -0.21 -5.15 -10.74
N ILE A 189 -0.93 -4.22 -11.36
CA ILE A 189 -1.84 -3.35 -10.63
C ILE A 189 -3.26 -3.88 -10.70
N PRO A 190 -3.91 -4.14 -9.53
CA PRO A 190 -5.34 -4.42 -9.51
C PRO A 190 -6.14 -3.26 -10.13
N PRO A 191 -7.11 -3.53 -11.02
CA PRO A 191 -7.81 -2.48 -11.76
C PRO A 191 -8.37 -1.34 -10.89
N ARG A 192 -8.90 -1.63 -9.70
CA ARG A 192 -9.45 -0.60 -8.81
C ARG A 192 -8.40 0.39 -8.31
N LEU A 193 -7.12 0.01 -8.26
CA LEU A 193 -6.02 0.86 -7.85
C LEU A 193 -5.26 1.50 -9.02
N ALA A 194 -5.48 1.04 -10.25
CA ALA A 194 -4.72 1.49 -11.42
C ALA A 194 -5.00 2.97 -11.75
N PRO A 195 -4.00 3.84 -11.87
CA PRO A 195 -4.20 5.21 -12.38
C PRO A 195 -4.78 5.23 -13.80
N HIS A 196 -4.36 4.30 -14.65
CA HIS A 196 -4.93 4.05 -15.97
C HIS A 196 -5.35 2.58 -16.08
N HIS A 197 -6.60 2.33 -16.46
CA HIS A 197 -7.12 0.98 -16.67
C HIS A 197 -6.70 0.41 -18.02
N VAL A 198 -6.66 1.28 -19.02
CA VAL A 198 -6.34 0.94 -20.41
C VAL A 198 -5.27 1.88 -20.93
N VAL A 199 -4.26 1.34 -21.59
CA VAL A 199 -3.36 2.11 -22.43
C VAL A 199 -3.54 1.69 -23.88
N ILE A 200 -3.71 2.65 -24.78
CA ILE A 200 -3.80 2.44 -26.22
C ILE A 200 -2.42 2.73 -26.82
N LEU A 201 -1.89 1.76 -27.59
CA LEU A 201 -0.61 1.81 -28.25
C LEU A 201 -0.83 1.91 -29.77
N PRO A 202 -0.81 3.12 -30.34
CA PRO A 202 -0.95 3.28 -31.79
C PRO A 202 0.25 2.68 -32.52
N ILE A 203 -0.02 1.76 -33.47
CA ILE A 203 0.97 1.14 -34.34
C ILE A 203 0.90 1.83 -35.71
N GLN A 204 1.95 2.55 -36.05
CA GLN A 204 2.04 3.36 -37.25
C GLN A 204 3.20 2.87 -38.12
N ARG A 205 2.96 2.72 -39.42
CA ARG A 205 4.01 2.31 -40.39
C ARG A 205 4.44 3.47 -41.29
N ASN A 206 3.52 4.38 -41.57
CA ASN A 206 3.73 5.56 -42.39
C ASN A 206 2.82 6.71 -41.93
N GLU A 207 2.96 7.92 -42.51
CA GLU A 207 2.22 9.09 -42.07
C GLU A 207 0.72 9.01 -42.39
N ALA A 208 0.32 8.34 -43.47
CA ALA A 208 -1.12 8.16 -43.81
C ALA A 208 -1.81 7.24 -42.80
N ASP A 209 -1.16 6.16 -42.37
CA ASP A 209 -1.66 5.28 -41.32
C ASP A 209 -1.75 6.03 -39.98
N ARG A 210 -0.81 6.92 -39.72
CA ARG A 210 -0.74 7.67 -38.46
C ARG A 210 -2.02 8.46 -38.20
N VAL A 211 -2.48 9.24 -39.15
CA VAL A 211 -3.70 10.05 -39.00
C VAL A 211 -4.91 9.14 -38.71
N ARG A 212 -5.14 8.14 -39.55
CA ARG A 212 -6.27 7.22 -39.41
C ARG A 212 -6.26 6.45 -38.08
N VAL A 213 -5.08 5.94 -37.70
CA VAL A 213 -4.92 5.18 -36.45
C VAL A 213 -5.15 6.10 -35.24
N MET A 214 -4.60 7.32 -35.25
CA MET A 214 -4.80 8.25 -34.13
C MET A 214 -6.26 8.68 -33.96
N GLU A 215 -6.96 9.00 -35.05
CA GLU A 215 -8.40 9.33 -35.01
C GLU A 215 -9.23 8.18 -34.42
N TYR A 216 -8.92 6.94 -34.80
CA TYR A 216 -9.56 5.76 -34.23
C TYR A 216 -9.24 5.61 -32.75
N CYS A 217 -7.97 5.73 -32.35
CA CYS A 217 -7.55 5.63 -30.94
C CYS A 217 -8.23 6.70 -30.06
N GLU A 218 -8.36 7.93 -30.55
CA GLU A 218 -9.03 9.01 -29.83
C GLU A 218 -10.54 8.74 -29.66
N ARG A 219 -11.20 8.26 -30.71
CA ARG A 219 -12.60 7.84 -30.63
C ARG A 219 -12.79 6.70 -29.63
N LEU A 220 -12.01 5.63 -29.76
CA LEU A 220 -12.03 4.50 -28.84
C LEU A 220 -11.77 4.94 -27.38
N ALA A 221 -10.79 5.79 -27.16
CA ALA A 221 -10.50 6.32 -25.83
C ALA A 221 -11.67 7.12 -25.25
N LYS A 222 -12.37 7.91 -26.08
CA LYS A 222 -13.57 8.66 -25.67
C LYS A 222 -14.71 7.73 -25.28
N GLU A 223 -14.96 6.68 -26.06
CA GLU A 223 -16.00 5.69 -25.80
C GLU A 223 -15.71 4.89 -24.52
N LEU A 224 -14.47 4.46 -24.32
CA LEU A 224 -14.04 3.76 -23.11
C LEU A 224 -14.15 4.66 -21.87
N ARG A 225 -13.75 5.94 -21.95
CA ARG A 225 -13.87 6.90 -20.83
C ARG A 225 -15.33 7.18 -20.45
N ALA A 226 -16.29 6.88 -21.33
CA ALA A 226 -17.70 6.97 -21.02
C ALA A 226 -18.24 5.78 -20.21
N GLN A 227 -17.54 4.64 -20.22
CA GLN A 227 -17.96 3.43 -19.52
C GLN A 227 -17.73 3.53 -18.01
N PRO A 228 -18.67 3.03 -17.19
CA PRO A 228 -18.51 2.96 -15.75
C PRO A 228 -17.53 1.86 -15.34
N PHE A 229 -16.77 2.09 -14.27
CA PHE A 229 -16.02 1.05 -13.57
C PHE A 229 -15.83 1.42 -12.09
N GLY A 230 -16.20 0.51 -11.20
CA GLY A 230 -16.25 0.79 -9.76
C GLY A 230 -17.20 1.97 -9.50
N GLU A 231 -16.73 2.98 -8.78
CA GLU A 231 -17.49 4.20 -8.50
C GLU A 231 -17.21 5.36 -9.46
N GLY A 232 -16.39 5.11 -10.45
CA GLY A 232 -15.99 6.12 -11.42
C GLY A 232 -16.17 5.64 -12.85
N ARG A 233 -15.26 6.08 -13.68
CA ARG A 233 -15.21 5.74 -15.11
C ARG A 233 -13.91 5.11 -15.48
N VAL A 234 -13.88 4.41 -16.62
CA VAL A 234 -12.65 3.84 -17.19
C VAL A 234 -11.64 4.95 -17.49
N ARG A 235 -10.42 4.83 -16.99
CA ARG A 235 -9.30 5.75 -17.20
C ARG A 235 -8.42 5.22 -18.33
N VAL A 236 -8.23 6.03 -19.38
CA VAL A 236 -7.55 5.64 -20.61
C VAL A 236 -6.43 6.61 -20.93
N GLU A 237 -5.25 6.07 -21.21
CA GLU A 237 -4.09 6.77 -21.75
C GLU A 237 -3.85 6.36 -23.20
N ILE A 238 -3.42 7.29 -24.06
CA ILE A 238 -2.93 7.01 -25.41
C ILE A 238 -1.42 7.27 -25.40
N ASP A 239 -0.61 6.25 -25.62
CA ASP A 239 0.84 6.40 -25.71
C ASP A 239 1.26 6.76 -27.15
N ALA A 240 1.25 8.05 -27.45
CA ALA A 240 1.66 8.59 -28.74
C ALA A 240 3.17 8.81 -28.89
N ARG A 241 4.01 8.37 -27.93
CA ARG A 241 5.47 8.54 -28.00
C ARG A 241 6.04 7.92 -29.26
N ASN A 242 7.05 8.55 -29.84
CA ASN A 242 7.75 8.00 -30.99
C ASN A 242 8.80 6.96 -30.57
N MET A 243 8.33 5.74 -30.31
CA MET A 243 9.15 4.57 -29.95
C MET A 243 8.62 3.34 -30.66
N GLY A 244 9.51 2.34 -30.88
CA GLY A 244 9.11 1.05 -31.43
C GLY A 244 8.02 0.35 -30.59
N GLY A 245 7.06 -0.28 -31.26
CA GLY A 245 5.89 -0.89 -30.60
C GLY A 245 6.24 -1.85 -29.45
N GLY A 246 7.26 -2.70 -29.66
CA GLY A 246 7.73 -3.60 -28.60
C GLY A 246 8.24 -2.88 -27.36
N GLY A 247 8.95 -1.77 -27.52
CA GLY A 247 9.42 -0.95 -26.40
C GLY A 247 8.28 -0.31 -25.61
N LYS A 248 7.24 0.20 -26.30
CA LYS A 248 6.03 0.71 -25.65
C LYS A 248 5.31 -0.38 -24.86
N THR A 249 5.07 -1.53 -25.49
CA THR A 249 4.39 -2.67 -24.88
C THR A 249 5.08 -3.09 -23.59
N TRP A 250 6.40 -3.30 -23.62
CA TRP A 250 7.17 -3.68 -22.42
C TRP A 250 7.22 -2.61 -21.35
N SER A 251 7.29 -1.34 -21.73
CA SER A 251 7.21 -0.21 -20.78
C SER A 251 5.92 -0.27 -19.95
N HIS A 252 4.77 -0.54 -20.59
CA HIS A 252 3.50 -0.63 -19.90
C HIS A 252 3.28 -1.96 -19.16
N ILE A 253 3.92 -3.06 -19.60
CA ILE A 253 3.97 -4.33 -18.85
C ILE A 253 4.68 -4.10 -17.52
N LYS A 254 5.89 -3.51 -17.54
CA LYS A 254 6.68 -3.22 -16.33
C LYS A 254 5.95 -2.29 -15.37
N ARG A 255 5.20 -1.32 -15.88
CA ARG A 255 4.35 -0.40 -15.11
C ARG A 255 3.07 -1.03 -14.57
N GLY A 256 2.73 -2.23 -15.00
CA GLY A 256 1.58 -2.97 -14.49
C GLY A 256 0.22 -2.48 -14.97
N VAL A 257 0.15 -1.76 -16.09
CA VAL A 257 -1.13 -1.28 -16.64
C VAL A 257 -2.04 -2.47 -16.95
N PRO A 258 -3.29 -2.50 -16.44
CA PRO A 258 -4.18 -3.67 -16.54
C PRO A 258 -4.41 -4.13 -17.98
N ILE A 259 -4.77 -3.24 -18.87
CA ILE A 259 -5.08 -3.57 -20.28
C ILE A 259 -4.23 -2.72 -21.23
N ARG A 260 -3.60 -3.37 -22.17
CA ARG A 260 -2.91 -2.74 -23.30
C ARG A 260 -3.65 -3.07 -24.59
N LEU A 261 -3.94 -2.06 -25.39
CA LEU A 261 -4.51 -2.20 -26.73
C LEU A 261 -3.45 -1.84 -27.76
N GLU A 262 -3.10 -2.79 -28.61
CA GLU A 262 -2.22 -2.57 -29.75
C GLU A 262 -3.10 -2.32 -30.98
N ILE A 263 -3.15 -1.09 -31.46
CA ILE A 263 -4.08 -0.66 -32.53
C ILE A 263 -3.29 -0.24 -33.77
N GLY A 264 -3.47 -0.99 -34.84
CA GLY A 264 -2.87 -0.73 -36.14
C GLY A 264 -3.89 -0.71 -37.29
N PRO A 265 -3.45 -0.46 -38.55
CA PRO A 265 -4.36 -0.38 -39.69
C PRO A 265 -5.25 -1.62 -39.87
N ARG A 266 -4.74 -2.82 -39.55
CA ARG A 266 -5.53 -4.06 -39.65
C ARG A 266 -6.68 -4.13 -38.67
N ASP A 267 -6.51 -3.59 -37.48
CA ASP A 267 -7.55 -3.53 -36.44
C ASP A 267 -8.65 -2.57 -36.88
N LEU A 268 -8.28 -1.44 -37.48
CA LEU A 268 -9.22 -0.47 -38.03
C LEU A 268 -10.07 -1.11 -39.15
N ASP A 269 -9.42 -1.76 -40.12
CA ASP A 269 -10.08 -2.36 -41.28
C ASP A 269 -11.01 -3.50 -40.86
N ALA A 270 -10.67 -4.23 -39.78
CA ALA A 270 -11.46 -5.32 -39.22
C ALA A 270 -12.51 -4.87 -38.19
N GLY A 271 -12.54 -3.61 -37.79
CA GLY A 271 -13.41 -3.11 -36.71
C GLY A 271 -13.16 -3.84 -35.37
N SER A 272 -11.92 -4.16 -35.09
CA SER A 272 -11.51 -4.94 -33.92
C SER A 272 -10.46 -4.22 -33.07
N VAL A 273 -10.20 -4.73 -31.89
CA VAL A 273 -9.10 -4.33 -31.01
C VAL A 273 -8.29 -5.55 -30.63
N THR A 274 -6.97 -5.40 -30.57
CA THR A 274 -6.06 -6.42 -30.06
C THR A 274 -5.62 -6.05 -28.65
N LEU A 275 -6.03 -6.85 -27.65
CA LEU A 275 -5.76 -6.57 -26.24
C LEU A 275 -4.79 -7.57 -25.60
N GLY A 276 -3.96 -7.07 -24.70
CA GLY A 276 -3.17 -7.84 -23.77
C GLY A 276 -3.53 -7.49 -22.33
N ARG A 277 -3.82 -8.49 -21.51
CA ARG A 277 -4.16 -8.31 -20.08
C ARG A 277 -2.92 -8.53 -19.21
N ARG A 278 -2.76 -7.76 -18.14
CA ARG A 278 -1.58 -7.87 -17.24
C ARG A 278 -1.72 -9.01 -16.23
N ASP A 279 -2.91 -9.54 -16.01
CA ASP A 279 -3.14 -10.71 -15.15
C ASP A 279 -2.89 -12.06 -15.87
N ARG A 280 -2.43 -12.02 -17.12
CA ARG A 280 -2.09 -13.16 -17.98
C ARG A 280 -0.67 -13.04 -18.54
N PRO A 281 -0.09 -14.11 -19.09
CA PRO A 281 1.24 -14.05 -19.70
C PRO A 281 1.39 -12.91 -20.71
N ALA A 282 2.54 -12.23 -20.68
CA ALA A 282 2.79 -11.02 -21.47
C ALA A 282 2.62 -11.21 -22.99
N GLN A 283 2.81 -12.43 -23.48
CA GLN A 283 2.69 -12.79 -24.91
C GLN A 283 1.26 -13.09 -25.33
N GLN A 284 0.36 -13.33 -24.38
CA GLN A 284 -1.03 -13.65 -24.69
C GLN A 284 -1.76 -12.40 -25.21
N ARG A 285 -2.34 -12.52 -26.38
CA ARG A 285 -3.15 -11.50 -27.04
C ARG A 285 -4.51 -12.08 -27.37
N GLU A 286 -5.51 -11.24 -27.30
CA GLU A 286 -6.89 -11.56 -27.68
C GLU A 286 -7.36 -10.50 -28.68
N SER A 287 -8.11 -10.92 -29.68
CA SER A 287 -8.80 -9.99 -30.59
C SER A 287 -10.28 -10.00 -30.30
N MET A 288 -10.88 -8.84 -30.26
CA MET A 288 -12.31 -8.65 -29.95
C MET A 288 -12.89 -7.57 -30.85
N ALA A 289 -14.16 -7.70 -31.23
CA ALA A 289 -14.83 -6.63 -31.95
C ALA A 289 -14.87 -5.33 -31.11
N HIS A 290 -14.69 -4.18 -31.74
CA HIS A 290 -14.61 -2.88 -31.09
C HIS A 290 -15.81 -2.63 -30.15
N GLU A 291 -17.03 -2.77 -30.67
CA GLU A 291 -18.26 -2.53 -29.90
C GLU A 291 -18.40 -3.49 -28.70
N GLN A 292 -18.03 -4.76 -28.89
CA GLN A 292 -18.04 -5.76 -27.84
C GLN A 292 -17.04 -5.39 -26.74
N PHE A 293 -15.81 -4.97 -27.10
CA PHE A 293 -14.80 -4.56 -26.12
C PHE A 293 -15.26 -3.36 -25.32
N VAL A 294 -15.79 -2.32 -26.01
CA VAL A 294 -16.28 -1.10 -25.31
C VAL A 294 -17.40 -1.44 -24.35
N SER A 295 -18.38 -2.26 -24.75
CA SER A 295 -19.50 -2.63 -23.91
C SER A 295 -19.11 -3.55 -22.72
N SER A 296 -18.10 -4.41 -22.88
CA SER A 296 -17.68 -5.37 -21.86
C SER A 296 -16.49 -4.93 -21.01
N ILE A 297 -15.93 -3.73 -21.22
CA ILE A 297 -14.70 -3.30 -20.52
C ILE A 297 -14.83 -3.33 -19.01
N GLY A 298 -15.99 -2.94 -18.46
CA GLY A 298 -16.24 -3.00 -17.02
C GLY A 298 -16.19 -4.42 -16.47
N GLU A 299 -16.79 -5.37 -17.17
CA GLU A 299 -16.77 -6.80 -16.80
C GLU A 299 -15.35 -7.39 -16.89
N ILE A 300 -14.60 -7.03 -17.94
CA ILE A 300 -13.20 -7.47 -18.11
C ILE A 300 -12.34 -6.98 -16.95
N LEU A 301 -12.48 -5.72 -16.53
CA LEU A 301 -11.74 -5.15 -15.42
C LEU A 301 -12.14 -5.80 -14.07
N GLU A 302 -13.42 -6.10 -13.88
CA GLU A 302 -13.89 -6.77 -12.66
C GLU A 302 -13.43 -8.24 -12.59
N ASP A 303 -13.40 -8.95 -13.72
CA ASP A 303 -12.81 -10.29 -13.81
C ASP A 303 -11.32 -10.25 -13.44
N MET A 304 -10.56 -9.27 -13.95
CA MET A 304 -9.15 -9.09 -13.59
C MET A 304 -8.99 -8.82 -12.08
N GLN A 305 -9.80 -7.94 -11.52
CA GLN A 305 -9.79 -7.61 -10.08
C GLN A 305 -10.03 -8.86 -9.24
N SER A 306 -11.07 -9.63 -9.60
CA SER A 306 -11.44 -10.86 -8.90
C SER A 306 -10.33 -11.92 -9.00
N ARG A 307 -9.77 -12.14 -10.18
CA ARG A 307 -8.67 -13.11 -10.40
C ARG A 307 -7.43 -12.77 -9.58
N LEU A 308 -7.02 -11.50 -9.54
CA LEU A 308 -5.88 -11.06 -8.74
C LEU A 308 -6.13 -11.26 -7.24
N PHE A 309 -7.35 -10.97 -6.78
CA PHE A 309 -7.74 -11.25 -5.39
C PHE A 309 -7.71 -12.76 -5.07
N GLN A 310 -8.31 -13.59 -5.93
CA GLN A 310 -8.34 -15.04 -5.72
C GLN A 310 -6.92 -15.65 -5.75
N ARG A 311 -6.03 -15.15 -6.62
CA ARG A 311 -4.62 -15.56 -6.65
C ARG A 311 -3.91 -15.24 -5.32
N ALA A 312 -4.08 -14.04 -4.79
CA ALA A 312 -3.49 -13.64 -3.52
C ALA A 312 -4.08 -14.45 -2.34
N LEU A 313 -5.38 -14.69 -2.36
CA LEU A 313 -6.06 -15.50 -1.34
C LEU A 313 -5.60 -16.97 -1.36
N ALA A 314 -5.44 -17.56 -2.54
CA ALA A 314 -4.91 -18.90 -2.70
C ALA A 314 -3.48 -19.00 -2.17
N LEU A 315 -2.60 -18.06 -2.55
CA LEU A 315 -1.23 -18.00 -2.06
C LEU A 315 -1.17 -17.90 -0.53
N ARG A 316 -2.00 -17.04 0.06
CA ARG A 316 -2.09 -16.94 1.53
C ARG A 316 -2.50 -18.26 2.17
N ARG A 317 -3.52 -18.95 1.63
CA ARG A 317 -4.00 -20.23 2.16
C ARG A 317 -2.94 -21.31 2.05
N GLU A 318 -2.28 -21.41 0.92
CA GLU A 318 -1.21 -22.38 0.65
C GLU A 318 -0.02 -22.21 1.61
N HIS A 319 0.31 -20.95 1.95
CA HIS A 319 1.41 -20.62 2.84
C HIS A 319 0.98 -20.37 4.29
N THR A 320 -0.23 -20.76 4.69
CA THR A 320 -0.69 -20.74 6.08
C THR A 320 -0.75 -22.15 6.62
N ARG A 321 0.07 -22.43 7.63
CA ARG A 321 0.13 -23.74 8.28
C ARG A 321 -0.37 -23.65 9.72
N GLU A 322 -1.19 -24.62 10.11
CA GLU A 322 -1.53 -24.81 11.50
C GLU A 322 -0.43 -25.60 12.21
N ILE A 323 0.08 -25.04 13.31
CA ILE A 323 1.19 -25.61 14.08
C ILE A 323 0.82 -25.63 15.55
N THR A 324 0.86 -26.82 16.15
CA THR A 324 0.56 -27.05 17.56
C THR A 324 1.78 -27.48 18.39
N GLU A 325 2.86 -27.83 17.71
CA GLU A 325 4.12 -28.27 18.34
C GLU A 325 5.22 -27.24 18.21
N ARG A 326 5.90 -26.95 19.32
CA ARG A 326 6.94 -25.93 19.38
C ARG A 326 8.13 -26.22 18.46
N GLU A 327 8.58 -27.46 18.41
CA GLU A 327 9.69 -27.87 17.56
C GLU A 327 9.36 -27.73 16.06
N GLU A 328 8.09 -27.95 15.68
CA GLU A 328 7.62 -27.72 14.33
C GLU A 328 7.62 -26.22 13.99
N PHE A 329 7.18 -25.36 14.93
CA PHE A 329 7.20 -23.91 14.78
C PHE A 329 8.64 -23.38 14.60
N GLU A 330 9.56 -23.84 15.42
CA GLU A 330 10.95 -23.45 15.32
C GLU A 330 11.57 -23.89 13.98
N ARG A 331 11.30 -25.13 13.54
CA ARG A 331 11.73 -25.63 12.22
C ARG A 331 11.11 -24.85 11.06
N TRP A 332 9.84 -24.46 11.18
CA TRP A 332 9.15 -23.68 10.17
C TRP A 332 9.83 -22.35 9.89
N TYR A 333 10.40 -21.73 10.91
CA TYR A 333 11.08 -20.45 10.81
C TYR A 333 12.62 -20.54 10.81
N ALA A 334 13.24 -21.68 11.12
CA ALA A 334 14.70 -21.82 11.20
C ALA A 334 15.40 -21.86 9.83
N GLY A 335 14.74 -22.36 8.79
CA GLY A 335 15.32 -22.56 7.46
C GLY A 335 15.42 -21.32 6.56
N ALA A 336 15.27 -20.14 7.11
CA ALA A 336 14.92 -18.92 6.37
C ALA A 336 16.10 -17.98 6.10
N GLU A 337 17.33 -18.44 6.10
CA GLU A 337 18.50 -17.59 5.76
C GLU A 337 18.71 -17.43 4.25
N GLU A 338 18.16 -18.31 3.42
CA GLU A 338 18.40 -18.34 1.97
C GLU A 338 17.09 -18.31 1.15
N GLY A 339 16.22 -17.30 1.34
CA GLY A 339 15.06 -17.18 0.45
C GLY A 339 13.79 -16.65 1.09
N ILE A 340 12.73 -16.60 0.29
CA ILE A 340 11.41 -16.08 0.71
C ILE A 340 10.77 -17.08 1.67
N HIS A 341 10.85 -16.84 2.95
CA HIS A 341 10.12 -17.60 3.95
C HIS A 341 9.00 -16.76 4.54
N GLY A 342 7.96 -16.64 3.78
CA GLY A 342 6.82 -15.86 4.13
C GLY A 342 5.62 -16.66 4.62
N GLY A 343 5.81 -17.84 5.16
CA GLY A 343 4.69 -18.62 5.69
C GLY A 343 4.09 -17.99 6.94
N PHE A 344 2.78 -18.17 7.07
CA PHE A 344 2.05 -17.89 8.29
C PHE A 344 1.92 -19.16 9.11
N ALA A 345 2.12 -19.09 10.42
CA ALA A 345 1.79 -20.14 11.36
C ALA A 345 0.56 -19.74 12.18
N LEU A 346 -0.50 -20.53 12.12
CA LEU A 346 -1.67 -20.39 12.98
C LEU A 346 -1.47 -21.30 14.19
N CYS A 347 -1.31 -20.72 15.38
CA CYS A 347 -0.95 -21.44 16.58
C CYS A 347 -1.85 -21.10 17.77
N PRO A 348 -2.06 -22.05 18.73
CA PRO A 348 -2.71 -21.75 20.00
C PRO A 348 -1.87 -20.75 20.80
N PHE A 349 -2.49 -19.68 21.28
CA PHE A 349 -1.81 -18.52 21.84
C PHE A 349 -2.49 -18.00 23.10
N VAL A 350 -1.65 -17.60 24.07
CA VAL A 350 -2.04 -16.77 25.22
C VAL A 350 -1.23 -15.49 25.15
N ASP A 351 -1.86 -14.35 25.34
CA ASP A 351 -1.14 -13.08 25.41
C ASP A 351 -0.34 -12.99 26.72
N ASP A 352 0.97 -13.26 26.57
CA ASP A 352 1.93 -13.26 27.69
C ASP A 352 3.20 -12.52 27.23
N PRO A 353 3.60 -11.42 27.91
CA PRO A 353 4.76 -10.61 27.50
C PRO A 353 6.06 -11.41 27.35
N ARG A 354 6.21 -12.54 28.03
CA ARG A 354 7.40 -13.41 27.94
C ARG A 354 7.57 -14.09 26.58
N ILE A 355 6.49 -14.19 25.82
CA ILE A 355 6.50 -14.80 24.47
C ILE A 355 7.25 -13.92 23.49
N ALA A 356 7.16 -12.60 23.60
CA ALA A 356 7.85 -11.67 22.72
C ALA A 356 9.36 -11.89 22.68
N ALA A 357 9.99 -12.12 23.84
CA ALA A 357 11.42 -12.42 23.93
C ALA A 357 11.80 -13.74 23.25
N GLN A 358 10.94 -14.76 23.34
CA GLN A 358 11.19 -16.07 22.70
C GLN A 358 11.06 -15.98 21.16
N LEU A 359 10.17 -15.13 20.66
CA LEU A 359 9.94 -14.91 19.23
C LEU A 359 11.04 -14.05 18.59
N ALA A 360 11.66 -13.16 19.36
CA ALA A 360 12.68 -12.22 18.86
C ALA A 360 13.87 -12.94 18.20
N ALA A 361 14.32 -14.07 18.76
CA ALA A 361 15.41 -14.87 18.19
C ALA A 361 15.12 -15.41 16.79
N LEU A 362 13.83 -15.68 16.49
CA LEU A 362 13.35 -16.16 15.20
C LEU A 362 12.92 -15.00 14.27
N LYS A 363 13.02 -13.76 14.72
CA LYS A 363 12.48 -12.56 14.04
C LYS A 363 10.98 -12.71 13.69
N VAL A 364 10.21 -13.42 14.51
CA VAL A 364 8.79 -13.70 14.35
C VAL A 364 8.00 -12.83 15.32
N SER A 365 6.80 -12.46 14.95
CA SER A 365 5.86 -11.78 15.86
C SER A 365 4.42 -12.21 15.58
N VAL A 366 3.55 -12.01 16.56
CA VAL A 366 2.10 -12.10 16.38
C VAL A 366 1.66 -11.05 15.38
N ARG A 367 0.89 -11.45 14.37
CA ARG A 367 0.37 -10.56 13.32
C ARG A 367 -1.10 -10.28 13.45
N CYS A 368 -1.84 -11.28 13.87
CA CYS A 368 -3.28 -11.19 13.94
C CYS A 368 -3.82 -12.25 14.90
N ILE A 369 -4.83 -11.90 15.66
CA ILE A 369 -5.73 -12.81 16.35
C ILE A 369 -7.03 -12.75 15.56
N PRO A 370 -7.37 -13.77 14.73
CA PRO A 370 -8.59 -13.73 13.92
C PRO A 370 -9.84 -13.60 14.79
N PHE A 371 -10.81 -12.79 14.38
CA PHE A 371 -12.09 -12.67 15.08
C PHE A 371 -12.91 -13.95 14.96
N GLU A 372 -12.92 -14.54 13.77
CA GLU A 372 -13.59 -15.81 13.53
C GLU A 372 -12.60 -16.95 13.75
N GLN A 373 -12.78 -17.68 14.84
CA GLN A 373 -11.96 -18.83 15.19
C GLN A 373 -12.86 -20.03 15.48
N ALA A 374 -12.43 -21.20 15.01
CA ALA A 374 -13.05 -22.43 15.48
C ALA A 374 -12.83 -22.54 17.00
N GLN A 375 -13.91 -22.69 17.78
CA GLN A 375 -13.82 -22.89 19.22
C GLN A 375 -13.21 -24.28 19.49
N ARG A 376 -11.90 -24.33 19.64
CA ARG A 376 -11.13 -25.52 19.93
C ARG A 376 -10.10 -25.25 21.01
N ARG A 377 -10.22 -25.95 22.09
CA ARG A 377 -9.32 -25.83 23.22
C ARG A 377 -8.00 -26.54 22.93
N SER A 378 -6.89 -25.87 23.18
CA SER A 378 -5.54 -26.40 23.01
C SER A 378 -4.62 -25.86 24.11
N ALA A 379 -3.37 -26.33 24.15
CA ALA A 379 -2.34 -25.72 24.98
C ALA A 379 -1.59 -24.65 24.18
N CYS A 380 -1.38 -23.48 24.77
CA CYS A 380 -0.55 -22.43 24.17
C CYS A 380 0.84 -22.97 23.85
N LEU A 381 1.25 -22.80 22.60
CA LEU A 381 2.52 -23.28 22.06
C LEU A 381 3.76 -22.87 22.89
N PHE A 382 3.71 -21.70 23.51
CA PHE A 382 4.88 -21.09 24.20
C PHE A 382 4.83 -21.24 25.73
N THR A 383 3.65 -21.33 26.31
CA THR A 383 3.46 -21.32 27.78
C THR A 383 2.87 -22.63 28.31
N GLY A 384 2.33 -23.50 27.47
CA GLY A 384 1.60 -24.70 27.86
C GLY A 384 0.26 -24.44 28.54
N LYS A 385 -0.16 -23.18 28.75
CA LYS A 385 -1.43 -22.82 29.36
C LYS A 385 -2.59 -23.19 28.45
N PRO A 386 -3.72 -23.68 29.00
CA PRO A 386 -4.92 -23.92 28.20
C PRO A 386 -5.42 -22.63 27.56
N THR A 387 -5.81 -22.70 26.29
CA THR A 387 -6.37 -21.58 25.54
C THR A 387 -7.35 -22.08 24.47
N ASP A 388 -8.33 -21.27 24.14
CA ASP A 388 -9.20 -21.37 22.96
C ASP A 388 -8.86 -20.33 21.90
N GLN A 389 -7.92 -19.43 22.21
CA GLN A 389 -7.45 -18.38 21.29
C GLN A 389 -6.31 -18.88 20.41
N TRP A 390 -6.38 -18.56 19.12
CA TRP A 390 -5.37 -18.83 18.12
C TRP A 390 -4.86 -17.53 17.50
N ALA A 391 -3.57 -17.47 17.26
CA ALA A 391 -2.93 -16.31 16.63
C ALA A 391 -2.16 -16.71 15.38
N ILE A 392 -2.08 -15.77 14.44
CA ILE A 392 -1.26 -15.89 13.24
C ILE A 392 0.11 -15.26 13.54
N PHE A 393 1.15 -16.00 13.26
CA PHE A 393 2.54 -15.60 13.38
C PHE A 393 3.16 -15.46 12.01
N ALA A 394 4.10 -14.53 11.86
CA ALA A 394 4.97 -14.43 10.69
C ALA A 394 6.26 -13.68 11.03
N ARG A 395 7.29 -13.84 10.18
CA ARG A 395 8.49 -13.02 10.26
C ARG A 395 8.20 -11.54 10.00
N ALA A 396 8.94 -10.69 10.69
CA ALA A 396 9.06 -9.28 10.36
C ALA A 396 10.18 -9.08 9.32
N TYR A 397 10.02 -8.06 8.48
CA TYR A 397 11.12 -7.57 7.66
C TYR A 397 12.17 -6.87 8.51
#